data_e088fd40cddb885a7e5c623d03c60d4f
#
_entry.id   e088fd40cddb885a7e5c623d03c60d4f
#
_cell.length_a   1.000
_cell.length_b   1.000
_cell.length_c   1.000
_cell.angle_alpha   90.00
_cell.angle_beta   90.00
_cell.angle_gamma   90.00
#
_symmetry.space_group_name_H-M   'P 1'
#
loop_
_entity.id
_entity.type
_entity.pdbx_description
1 polymer ?
#
loop_
_entity_poly.entity_id
_entity_poly.type
_entity_poly.pdbx_seq_one_letter_code
_entity_poly.pdbx_strand_id
1 'polypeptide(L)'
;MLLKTSEQKPRRAALPTVPLAADSGLVLLPLTEEIVASVVPTAADDPPVDGFYELATGVAEWARRQSMDGDVAYLHSEFFGGGGFHAAMAWRDGAVAWGPLFTATSDGEAEDHYATVTDLRDMAVNVMLRWWGVQRADQIDEFTAAGLSRCRWTQEWAALIAPEPPTAV
;
A
#
# COMPACT_ATOMS: atom_id res chain seq x y z
N MET A 1 -0.89 2.67 -1.67
CA MET A 1 0.55 2.58 -1.26
C MET A 1 0.70 3.07 0.17
N LEU A 2 1.49 2.41 0.98
CA LEU A 2 1.77 2.81 2.36
C LEU A 2 3.13 3.49 2.47
N LEU A 3 3.20 4.46 3.36
CA LEU A 3 4.40 5.19 3.71
C LEU A 3 4.57 5.15 5.22
N LYS A 4 5.73 4.77 5.69
CA LYS A 4 6.08 4.85 7.12
C LYS A 4 6.79 6.16 7.38
N THR A 5 6.23 6.98 8.26
CA THR A 5 6.85 8.26 8.65
C THR A 5 7.96 8.00 9.63
N SER A 6 9.16 8.50 9.35
CA SER A 6 10.27 8.51 10.31
C SER A 6 10.26 9.86 11.04
N GLU A 7 10.32 9.85 12.35
CA GLU A 7 10.43 11.06 13.17
C GLU A 7 11.71 11.89 12.89
N GLN A 8 12.67 11.31 12.19
CA GLN A 8 14.02 11.90 12.01
C GLN A 8 14.26 12.54 10.65
N LYS A 9 13.33 12.46 9.68
CA LYS A 9 13.51 13.07 8.36
C LYS A 9 12.44 14.12 8.07
N PRO A 10 12.85 15.31 7.56
CA PRO A 10 11.90 16.37 7.22
C PRO A 10 10.96 15.93 6.10
N ARG A 11 9.74 16.39 6.20
CA ARG A 11 8.59 16.21 5.30
C ARG A 11 8.97 15.82 3.88
N ARG A 12 8.53 14.65 3.46
CA ARG A 12 8.20 14.41 2.04
C ARG A 12 7.35 15.57 1.55
N ALA A 13 7.60 16.04 0.34
CA ALA A 13 6.71 16.99 -0.33
C ALA A 13 5.26 16.56 -0.05
N ALA A 14 4.35 17.52 0.14
CA ALA A 14 2.97 17.26 0.60
C ALA A 14 2.24 16.30 -0.35
N LEU A 15 2.43 14.99 -0.11
CA LEU A 15 1.71 13.95 -0.84
C LEU A 15 0.28 13.90 -0.32
N PRO A 16 -0.70 13.65 -1.19
CA PRO A 16 -2.10 13.52 -0.82
C PRO A 16 -2.31 12.19 -0.06
N THR A 17 -2.00 12.17 1.22
CA THR A 17 -2.03 10.99 2.06
C THR A 17 -3.12 11.04 3.12
N VAL A 18 -3.59 9.87 3.51
CA VAL A 18 -4.55 9.67 4.60
C VAL A 18 -3.85 9.03 5.79
N PRO A 19 -3.90 9.61 7.00
CA PRO A 19 -3.39 8.96 8.19
C PRO A 19 -4.18 7.67 8.48
N LEU A 20 -3.46 6.59 8.79
CA LEU A 20 -4.03 5.33 9.27
C LEU A 20 -4.23 5.36 10.79
N ALA A 21 -4.26 4.19 11.45
CA ALA A 21 -4.40 4.14 12.90
C ALA A 21 -3.28 4.96 13.58
N ALA A 22 -3.65 5.75 14.61
CA ALA A 22 -2.76 6.75 15.22
C ALA A 22 -1.42 6.17 15.71
N ASP A 23 -1.45 4.96 16.26
CA ASP A 23 -0.26 4.32 16.82
C ASP A 23 0.60 3.59 15.77
N SER A 24 0.15 3.51 14.53
CA SER A 24 0.86 2.80 13.46
C SER A 24 2.02 3.59 12.86
N GLY A 25 1.98 4.92 12.93
CA GLY A 25 2.92 5.80 12.21
C GLY A 25 2.84 5.65 10.70
N LEU A 26 1.75 5.09 10.17
CA LEU A 26 1.55 4.83 8.76
C LEU A 26 0.61 5.85 8.13
N VAL A 27 0.90 6.22 6.90
CA VAL A 27 -0.01 6.98 6.05
C VAL A 27 -0.26 6.22 4.74
N LEU A 28 -1.46 6.34 4.21
CA LEU A 28 -1.86 5.74 2.95
C LEU A 28 -1.88 6.80 1.85
N LEU A 29 -1.22 6.53 0.74
CA LEU A 29 -1.37 7.23 -0.53
C LEU A 29 -2.31 6.38 -1.40
N PRO A 30 -3.57 6.79 -1.61
CA PRO A 30 -4.48 6.07 -2.51
C PRO A 30 -3.99 6.26 -3.95
N LEU A 31 -3.84 5.19 -4.71
CA LEU A 31 -3.36 5.25 -6.09
C LEU A 31 -4.55 5.35 -7.06
N THR A 32 -5.29 6.46 -7.03
CA THR A 32 -6.23 6.79 -8.10
C THR A 32 -5.47 7.26 -9.34
N GLU A 33 -6.10 7.22 -10.52
CA GLU A 33 -5.49 7.70 -11.76
C GLU A 33 -4.97 9.14 -11.63
N GLU A 34 -5.74 10.03 -10.99
CA GLU A 34 -5.36 11.44 -10.79
C GLU A 34 -4.13 11.57 -9.89
N ILE A 35 -4.08 10.81 -8.80
CA ILE A 35 -2.94 10.84 -7.86
C ILE A 35 -1.70 10.22 -8.54
N VAL A 36 -1.86 9.11 -9.25
CA VAL A 36 -0.75 8.51 -10.02
C VAL A 36 -0.24 9.51 -11.05
N ALA A 37 -1.11 10.13 -11.84
CA ALA A 37 -0.71 11.14 -12.83
C ALA A 37 -0.01 12.35 -12.21
N SER A 38 -0.35 12.72 -10.98
CA SER A 38 0.30 13.83 -10.26
C SER A 38 1.72 13.52 -9.79
N VAL A 39 2.01 12.26 -9.45
CA VAL A 39 3.33 11.84 -8.93
C VAL A 39 4.21 11.17 -9.99
N VAL A 40 3.60 10.54 -10.99
CA VAL A 40 4.26 9.86 -12.12
C VAL A 40 3.48 10.14 -13.41
N PRO A 41 3.64 11.31 -14.03
CA PRO A 41 2.83 11.73 -15.19
C PRO A 41 2.87 10.78 -16.39
N THR A 42 3.88 9.95 -16.50
CA THR A 42 4.07 9.00 -17.62
C THR A 42 3.61 7.58 -17.29
N ALA A 43 3.13 7.30 -16.08
CA ALA A 43 2.83 5.94 -15.62
C ALA A 43 1.60 5.29 -16.29
N ALA A 44 0.76 6.07 -16.98
CA ALA A 44 -0.48 5.56 -17.58
C ALA A 44 -0.25 4.49 -18.65
N ASP A 45 0.90 4.54 -19.34
CA ASP A 45 1.27 3.61 -20.42
C ASP A 45 2.37 2.62 -20.00
N ASP A 46 2.81 2.66 -18.74
CA ASP A 46 3.87 1.80 -18.26
C ASP A 46 3.35 0.37 -18.02
N PRO A 47 4.10 -0.66 -18.44
CA PRO A 47 3.73 -2.03 -18.13
C PRO A 47 3.71 -2.29 -16.62
N PRO A 48 2.90 -3.22 -16.14
CA PRO A 48 2.94 -3.62 -14.74
C PRO A 48 4.28 -4.29 -14.39
N VAL A 49 4.68 -4.16 -13.15
CA VAL A 49 5.77 -4.95 -12.57
C VAL A 49 5.35 -6.43 -12.57
N ASP A 50 6.27 -7.31 -12.94
CA ASP A 50 6.03 -8.74 -13.04
C ASP A 50 5.33 -9.31 -11.78
N GLY A 51 4.25 -10.04 -12.01
CA GLY A 51 3.38 -10.62 -10.99
C GLY A 51 2.35 -9.66 -10.37
N PHE A 52 2.41 -8.35 -10.61
CA PHE A 52 1.42 -7.40 -10.10
C PHE A 52 0.39 -7.01 -11.18
N TYR A 53 -0.88 -6.95 -10.82
CA TYR A 53 -1.94 -6.52 -11.73
C TYR A 53 -1.89 -5.01 -12.04
N GLU A 54 -1.64 -4.18 -11.03
CA GLU A 54 -1.84 -2.73 -11.13
C GLU A 54 -0.62 -1.89 -10.71
N LEU A 55 0.51 -2.53 -10.38
CA LEU A 55 1.72 -1.80 -10.06
C LEU A 55 2.49 -1.47 -11.33
N ALA A 56 2.23 -0.31 -11.93
CA ALA A 56 3.02 0.18 -13.06
C ALA A 56 4.49 0.36 -12.69
N THR A 57 5.40 0.06 -13.63
CA THR A 57 6.86 0.16 -13.41
C THR A 57 7.30 1.56 -13.01
N GLY A 58 6.70 2.62 -13.54
CA GLY A 58 6.98 4.00 -13.15
C GLY A 58 6.57 4.30 -11.72
N VAL A 59 5.46 3.72 -11.24
CA VAL A 59 5.01 3.84 -9.84
C VAL A 59 5.97 3.11 -8.90
N ALA A 60 6.44 1.92 -9.28
CA ALA A 60 7.42 1.17 -8.52
C ALA A 60 8.76 1.92 -8.41
N GLU A 61 9.23 2.51 -9.51
CA GLU A 61 10.44 3.32 -9.54
C GLU A 61 10.29 4.61 -8.72
N TRP A 62 9.13 5.26 -8.77
CA TRP A 62 8.83 6.39 -7.91
C TRP A 62 8.85 5.97 -6.43
N ALA A 63 8.21 4.85 -6.07
CA ALA A 63 8.22 4.31 -4.71
C ALA A 63 9.64 4.00 -4.22
N ARG A 64 10.46 3.39 -5.09
CA ARG A 64 11.87 3.13 -4.81
C ARG A 64 12.64 4.41 -4.47
N ARG A 65 12.44 5.49 -5.25
CA ARG A 65 13.06 6.80 -4.95
C ARG A 65 12.54 7.39 -3.64
N GLN A 66 11.23 7.33 -3.39
CA GLN A 66 10.64 7.81 -2.15
C GLN A 66 11.17 7.06 -0.92
N SER A 67 11.59 5.81 -1.09
CA SER A 67 12.10 5.00 0.01
C SER A 67 13.48 5.46 0.53
N MET A 68 14.16 6.36 -0.17
CA MET A 68 15.35 7.06 0.35
C MET A 68 15.04 7.94 1.56
N ASP A 69 13.79 8.41 1.68
CA ASP A 69 13.33 9.30 2.76
C ASP A 69 12.49 8.58 3.82
N GLY A 70 12.37 7.28 3.75
CA GLY A 70 11.61 6.43 4.69
C GLY A 70 10.93 5.29 3.96
N ASP A 71 10.58 4.24 4.68
CA ASP A 71 10.03 3.02 4.10
C ASP A 71 8.76 3.29 3.29
N VAL A 72 8.65 2.63 2.16
CA VAL A 72 7.48 2.66 1.27
C VAL A 72 7.05 1.23 0.99
N ALA A 73 5.75 0.96 1.01
CA ALA A 73 5.22 -0.31 0.53
C ALA A 73 4.07 -0.11 -0.46
N TYR A 74 4.05 -0.92 -1.50
CA TYR A 74 2.88 -1.13 -2.32
C TYR A 74 2.07 -2.28 -1.73
N LEU A 75 0.76 -2.11 -1.75
CA LEU A 75 -0.18 -3.17 -1.42
C LEU A 75 -1.34 -3.14 -2.41
N HIS A 76 -1.78 -4.32 -2.79
CA HIS A 76 -3.01 -4.57 -3.52
C HIS A 76 -3.82 -5.59 -2.72
N SER A 77 -5.08 -5.33 -2.53
CA SER A 77 -5.98 -6.17 -1.77
C SER A 77 -7.35 -6.15 -2.42
N GLU A 78 -7.80 -7.31 -2.87
CA GLU A 78 -9.15 -7.50 -3.40
C GLU A 78 -9.86 -8.60 -2.63
N PHE A 79 -11.14 -8.37 -2.33
CA PHE A 79 -12.05 -9.35 -1.76
C PHE A 79 -13.36 -9.34 -2.51
N PHE A 80 -13.73 -10.50 -3.02
CA PHE A 80 -14.98 -10.69 -3.75
C PHE A 80 -15.62 -12.03 -3.38
N GLY A 81 -16.91 -12.01 -3.01
CA GLY A 81 -17.70 -13.24 -2.81
C GLY A 81 -17.23 -14.18 -1.70
N GLY A 82 -16.42 -13.71 -0.75
CA GLY A 82 -15.87 -14.53 0.33
C GLY A 82 -14.46 -15.04 0.10
N GLY A 83 -13.90 -14.82 -1.09
CA GLY A 83 -12.51 -15.03 -1.45
C GLY A 83 -11.76 -13.72 -1.66
N GLY A 84 -10.46 -13.78 -1.81
CA GLY A 84 -9.66 -12.61 -2.10
C GLY A 84 -8.20 -12.91 -2.33
N PHE A 85 -7.48 -11.92 -2.85
CA PHE A 85 -6.05 -12.01 -3.01
C PHE A 85 -5.34 -10.72 -2.58
N HIS A 86 -4.11 -10.89 -2.11
CA HIS A 86 -3.23 -9.81 -1.72
C HIS A 86 -1.89 -9.92 -2.46
N ALA A 87 -1.38 -8.77 -2.89
CA ALA A 87 0.00 -8.63 -3.34
C ALA A 87 0.66 -7.48 -2.57
N ALA A 88 1.90 -7.67 -2.14
CA ALA A 88 2.62 -6.63 -1.43
C ALA A 88 4.13 -6.71 -1.67
N MET A 89 4.79 -5.56 -1.68
CA MET A 89 6.24 -5.43 -1.61
C MET A 89 6.63 -4.11 -0.94
N ALA A 90 7.85 -4.05 -0.41
CA ALA A 90 8.33 -2.85 0.26
C ALA A 90 9.75 -2.47 -0.15
N TRP A 91 10.01 -1.18 -0.13
CA TRP A 91 11.30 -0.57 -0.42
C TRP A 91 11.83 0.18 0.80
N ARG A 92 13.14 0.14 0.97
CA ARG A 92 13.92 0.87 1.97
C ARG A 92 15.25 1.27 1.35
N ASP A 93 15.68 2.49 1.59
CA ASP A 93 16.97 3.01 1.11
C ASP A 93 17.20 2.79 -0.40
N GLY A 94 16.16 2.94 -1.20
CA GLY A 94 16.23 2.81 -2.65
C GLY A 94 16.29 1.38 -3.18
N ALA A 95 16.06 0.37 -2.36
CA ALA A 95 16.09 -1.04 -2.73
C ALA A 95 14.84 -1.78 -2.25
N VAL A 96 14.52 -2.91 -2.90
CA VAL A 96 13.49 -3.83 -2.39
C VAL A 96 14.01 -4.42 -1.09
N ALA A 97 13.26 -4.21 -0.01
CA ALA A 97 13.61 -4.66 1.33
C ALA A 97 12.74 -5.84 1.79
N TRP A 98 11.56 -6.02 1.18
CA TRP A 98 10.66 -7.10 1.51
C TRP A 98 9.75 -7.45 0.31
N GLY A 99 9.45 -8.73 0.12
CA GLY A 99 8.61 -9.24 -0.98
C GLY A 99 9.35 -9.29 -2.31
N PRO A 100 8.64 -9.38 -3.45
CA PRO A 100 7.17 -9.44 -3.52
C PRO A 100 6.59 -10.71 -2.88
N LEU A 101 5.39 -10.60 -2.34
CA LEU A 101 4.60 -11.72 -1.85
C LEU A 101 3.19 -11.64 -2.44
N PHE A 102 2.70 -12.77 -2.94
CA PHE A 102 1.41 -12.92 -3.59
C PHE A 102 0.65 -14.06 -2.90
N THR A 103 -0.56 -13.78 -2.40
CA THR A 103 -1.37 -14.75 -1.66
C THR A 103 -2.84 -14.65 -2.03
N ALA A 104 -3.54 -15.78 -2.03
CA ALA A 104 -4.98 -15.87 -2.25
C ALA A 104 -5.64 -16.76 -1.20
N THR A 105 -6.93 -16.61 -0.98
CA THR A 105 -7.68 -17.43 -0.02
C THR A 105 -8.16 -18.75 -0.60
N SER A 106 -8.22 -18.87 -1.93
CA SER A 106 -8.55 -20.10 -2.63
C SER A 106 -7.89 -20.17 -3.99
N ASP A 107 -7.74 -21.41 -4.50
CA ASP A 107 -7.22 -21.65 -5.83
C ASP A 107 -8.18 -21.09 -6.90
N GLY A 108 -7.62 -20.48 -7.94
CA GLY A 108 -8.37 -19.97 -9.08
C GLY A 108 -8.98 -18.56 -8.89
N GLU A 109 -8.77 -17.93 -7.75
CA GLU A 109 -9.18 -16.53 -7.53
C GLU A 109 -8.13 -15.51 -8.01
N ALA A 110 -6.92 -15.97 -8.24
CA ALA A 110 -5.82 -15.18 -8.74
C ALA A 110 -4.97 -16.03 -9.71
N GLU A 111 -3.93 -15.43 -10.29
CA GLU A 111 -3.02 -16.15 -11.16
C GLU A 111 -2.21 -17.24 -10.42
N ASP A 112 -1.70 -18.23 -11.16
CA ASP A 112 -1.01 -19.42 -10.63
C ASP A 112 0.17 -19.13 -9.70
N HIS A 113 0.75 -17.92 -9.77
CA HIS A 113 1.86 -17.53 -8.90
C HIS A 113 1.43 -17.06 -7.49
N TYR A 114 0.12 -16.93 -7.24
CA TYR A 114 -0.41 -16.62 -5.93
C TYR A 114 -0.49 -17.88 -5.06
N ALA A 115 0.17 -17.85 -3.91
CA ALA A 115 0.12 -18.94 -2.96
C ALA A 115 -1.22 -18.95 -2.20
N THR A 116 -1.92 -20.07 -2.20
CA THR A 116 -3.15 -20.23 -1.42
C THR A 116 -2.83 -20.31 0.07
N VAL A 117 -3.52 -19.51 0.87
CA VAL A 117 -3.39 -19.50 2.33
C VAL A 117 -4.75 -19.76 2.99
N THR A 118 -4.75 -20.50 4.10
CA THR A 118 -5.97 -20.83 4.85
C THR A 118 -6.23 -19.88 6.03
N ASP A 119 -5.21 -19.20 6.52
CA ASP A 119 -5.33 -18.20 7.57
C ASP A 119 -5.19 -16.79 6.94
N LEU A 120 -6.21 -15.95 7.13
CA LEU A 120 -6.19 -14.56 6.63
C LEU A 120 -4.98 -13.77 7.13
N ARG A 121 -4.41 -14.14 8.27
CA ARG A 121 -3.20 -13.51 8.81
C ARG A 121 -1.95 -13.81 7.98
N ASP A 122 -1.99 -14.85 7.13
CA ASP A 122 -0.90 -15.19 6.22
C ASP A 122 -1.05 -14.52 4.84
N MET A 123 -2.10 -13.72 4.65
CA MET A 123 -2.24 -12.87 3.48
C MET A 123 -1.11 -11.84 3.40
N ALA A 124 -0.61 -11.59 2.19
CA ALA A 124 0.62 -10.83 1.94
C ALA A 124 0.65 -9.46 2.66
N VAL A 125 -0.47 -8.74 2.67
CA VAL A 125 -0.55 -7.42 3.34
C VAL A 125 -0.38 -7.56 4.86
N ASN A 126 -0.99 -8.58 5.49
CA ASN A 126 -0.82 -8.83 6.93
C ASN A 126 0.62 -9.21 7.27
N VAL A 127 1.24 -10.06 6.47
CA VAL A 127 2.65 -10.46 6.66
C VAL A 127 3.57 -9.25 6.53
N MET A 128 3.35 -8.39 5.54
CA MET A 128 4.12 -7.15 5.34
C MET A 128 3.94 -6.17 6.52
N LEU A 129 2.72 -5.98 7.00
CA LEU A 129 2.43 -5.11 8.14
C LEU A 129 3.11 -5.60 9.42
N ARG A 130 3.12 -6.93 9.69
CA ARG A 130 3.89 -7.54 10.78
C ARG A 130 5.39 -7.27 10.64
N TRP A 131 5.92 -7.42 9.43
CA TRP A 131 7.33 -7.10 9.17
C TRP A 131 7.65 -5.63 9.48
N TRP A 132 6.70 -4.71 9.26
CA TRP A 132 6.81 -3.31 9.66
C TRP A 132 6.59 -3.05 11.16
N GLY A 133 6.24 -4.07 11.93
CA GLY A 133 6.05 -4.00 13.37
C GLY A 133 4.62 -3.63 13.79
N VAL A 134 3.65 -3.63 12.87
CA VAL A 134 2.25 -3.48 13.23
C VAL A 134 1.83 -4.68 14.08
N GLN A 135 1.31 -4.40 15.27
CA GLN A 135 0.77 -5.41 16.17
C GLN A 135 -0.75 -5.42 16.06
N ARG A 136 -1.34 -6.59 15.85
CA ARG A 136 -2.81 -6.68 15.74
C ARG A 136 -3.55 -6.39 17.05
N ALA A 137 -2.87 -6.52 18.20
CA ALA A 137 -3.47 -6.39 19.53
C ALA A 137 -4.78 -7.20 19.64
N ASP A 138 -5.90 -6.53 19.91
CA ASP A 138 -7.22 -7.16 20.01
C ASP A 138 -8.00 -7.20 18.68
N GLN A 139 -7.36 -6.78 17.59
CA GLN A 139 -7.98 -6.82 16.26
C GLN A 139 -7.87 -8.21 15.63
N ILE A 140 -8.71 -8.47 14.63
CA ILE A 140 -8.75 -9.75 13.92
C ILE A 140 -7.41 -10.05 13.20
N ASP A 141 -6.80 -9.02 12.62
CA ASP A 141 -5.55 -9.08 11.87
C ASP A 141 -4.80 -7.74 11.85
N GLU A 142 -3.63 -7.71 11.27
CA GLU A 142 -2.79 -6.51 11.14
C GLU A 142 -3.37 -5.49 10.16
N PHE A 143 -4.12 -5.93 9.14
CA PHE A 143 -4.83 -5.08 8.19
C PHE A 143 -5.85 -4.19 8.93
N THR A 144 -6.64 -4.80 9.79
CA THR A 144 -7.62 -4.10 10.63
C THR A 144 -6.94 -3.21 11.67
N ALA A 145 -5.89 -3.71 12.31
CA ALA A 145 -5.13 -2.95 13.31
C ALA A 145 -4.47 -1.70 12.71
N ALA A 146 -3.97 -1.78 11.48
CA ALA A 146 -3.45 -0.63 10.75
C ALA A 146 -4.55 0.38 10.36
N GLY A 147 -5.82 0.01 10.43
CA GLY A 147 -6.96 0.83 10.02
C GLY A 147 -7.27 0.76 8.53
N LEU A 148 -6.76 -0.23 7.81
CA LEU A 148 -7.00 -0.41 6.38
C LEU A 148 -8.42 -0.88 6.05
N SER A 149 -9.15 -1.44 7.02
CA SER A 149 -10.55 -1.84 6.89
C SER A 149 -11.56 -0.69 6.89
N ARG A 150 -11.13 0.56 7.09
CA ARG A 150 -12.00 1.75 7.15
C ARG A 150 -12.71 2.06 5.84
N CYS A 151 -12.06 1.80 4.72
CA CYS A 151 -12.61 2.00 3.39
C CYS A 151 -12.38 0.77 2.54
N ARG A 152 -13.33 0.47 1.67
CA ARG A 152 -13.26 -0.69 0.78
C ARG A 152 -12.58 -0.35 -0.55
N TRP A 153 -12.81 0.85 -1.07
CA TRP A 153 -12.38 1.26 -2.40
C TRP A 153 -11.32 2.36 -2.34
N THR A 154 -10.41 2.35 -3.28
CA THR A 154 -9.34 3.37 -3.42
C THR A 154 -9.91 4.79 -3.49
N GLN A 155 -11.06 4.97 -4.15
CA GLN A 155 -11.75 6.26 -4.27
C GLN A 155 -12.30 6.77 -2.92
N GLU A 156 -12.77 5.86 -2.05
CA GLU A 156 -13.21 6.23 -0.71
C GLU A 156 -12.04 6.76 0.12
N TRP A 157 -10.87 6.14 -0.01
CA TRP A 157 -9.63 6.62 0.61
C TRP A 157 -9.23 7.99 0.08
N ALA A 158 -9.30 8.20 -1.24
CA ALA A 158 -8.98 9.49 -1.85
C ALA A 158 -9.93 10.61 -1.36
N ALA A 159 -11.20 10.30 -1.10
CA ALA A 159 -12.17 11.24 -0.55
C ALA A 159 -11.86 11.68 0.89
N LEU A 160 -11.00 10.95 1.62
CA LEU A 160 -10.56 11.32 2.98
C LEU A 160 -9.35 12.26 2.99
N ILE A 161 -8.76 12.55 1.84
CA ILE A 161 -7.66 13.51 1.76
C ILE A 161 -8.19 14.89 2.12
N ALA A 162 -7.63 15.49 3.17
CA ALA A 162 -8.04 16.84 3.55
C ALA A 162 -7.79 17.83 2.39
N PRO A 163 -8.73 18.72 2.07
CA PRO A 163 -8.49 19.77 1.09
C PRO A 163 -7.30 20.62 1.53
N GLU A 164 -6.44 20.98 0.58
CA GLU A 164 -5.34 21.90 0.85
C GLU A 164 -5.89 23.19 1.49
N PRO A 165 -5.31 23.69 2.59
CA PRO A 165 -5.75 24.97 3.13
C PRO A 165 -5.60 26.04 2.06
N PRO A 166 -6.58 26.95 1.90
CA PRO A 166 -6.52 27.99 0.88
C PRO A 166 -5.21 28.78 1.05
N THR A 167 -4.46 28.87 -0.03
CA THR A 167 -3.22 29.65 -0.08
C THR A 167 -3.59 31.09 0.30
N ALA A 168 -3.07 31.59 1.41
CA ALA A 168 -3.26 32.97 1.80
C ALA A 168 -2.68 33.88 0.70
N VAL A 169 -3.54 34.69 0.05
CA VAL A 169 -3.19 35.68 -0.95
C VAL A 169 -2.67 36.91 -0.23
#